data_117d9b167173c1ffe774fe02ddd1a263
#
_entry.id   117d9b167173c1ffe774fe02ddd1a263
#
_cell.length_a   1.000
_cell.length_b   1.000
_cell.length_c   1.000
_cell.angle_alpha   90.00
_cell.angle_beta   90.00
_cell.angle_gamma   90.00
#
_symmetry.space_group_name_H-M   'P 1'
#
loop_
_entity.id
_entity.type
_entity.pdbx_description
1 polymer ?
#
loop_
_entity_poly.entity_id
_entity_poly.type
_entity_poly.pdbx_seq_one_letter_code
_entity_poly.pdbx_strand_id
1 'polypeptide(L)' 'MKSINQMRNYLKKLYRGAQKWVDKVNKMSDKQVYAIYMRMIESRHSAGN' A
#
# COMPACT_ATOMS: atom_id res chain seq x y z
N MET A 1 14.21 -6.47 2.95
CA MET A 1 12.89 -6.70 2.34
C MET A 1 11.79 -6.39 3.35
N LYS A 2 10.77 -5.66 2.93
CA LYS A 2 9.67 -5.30 3.83
C LYS A 2 8.70 -6.46 4.00
N SER A 3 8.20 -6.62 5.21
CA SER A 3 7.17 -7.62 5.48
C SER A 3 5.81 -7.12 4.95
N ILE A 4 4.87 -8.05 4.83
CA ILE A 4 3.50 -7.68 4.41
C ILE A 4 2.88 -6.69 5.39
N ASN A 5 3.15 -6.86 6.69
CA ASN A 5 2.65 -5.92 7.69
C ASN A 5 3.18 -4.51 7.46
N GLN A 6 4.46 -4.39 7.13
CA GLN A 6 5.05 -3.09 6.83
C GLN A 6 4.44 -2.48 5.56
N MET A 7 4.21 -3.29 4.54
CA MET A 7 3.58 -2.84 3.31
C MET A 7 2.16 -2.36 3.58
N ARG A 8 1.40 -3.11 4.37
CA ARG A 8 0.04 -2.75 4.73
C ARG A 8 0.00 -1.44 5.51
N ASN A 9 0.91 -1.27 6.46
CA ASN A 9 1.00 -0.02 7.22
C ASN A 9 1.35 1.16 6.31
N TYR A 10 2.23 0.94 5.35
CA TYR A 10 2.58 1.96 4.39
C TYR A 10 1.36 2.43 3.61
N LEU A 11 0.56 1.49 3.11
CA LEU A 11 -0.65 1.82 2.36
C LEU A 11 -1.64 2.60 3.20
N LYS A 12 -1.79 2.24 4.48
CA LYS A 12 -2.70 2.94 5.37
C LYS A 12 -2.29 4.40 5.60
N LYS A 13 -1.00 4.67 5.57
CA LYS A 13 -0.49 6.02 5.81
C LYS A 13 -0.59 6.93 4.60
N LEU A 14 -0.82 6.39 3.42
CA LEU A 14 -0.87 7.19 2.19
C LEU A 14 -1.98 8.23 2.22
N TYR A 15 -3.12 7.88 2.79
CA TYR A 15 -4.26 8.77 2.83
C TYR A 15 -4.71 8.94 4.27
N ARG A 16 -4.05 9.83 4.99
CA ARG A 16 -4.35 10.09 6.39
C ARG A 16 -5.77 10.62 6.52
N GLY A 17 -6.49 10.10 7.52
CA GLY A 17 -7.85 10.53 7.78
C GLY A 17 -8.89 9.89 6.89
N ALA A 18 -8.48 9.13 5.89
CA ALA A 18 -9.41 8.41 5.02
C ALA A 18 -9.75 7.06 5.65
N GLN A 19 -10.69 7.07 6.58
CA GLN A 19 -11.04 5.86 7.33
C GLN A 19 -11.51 4.73 6.42
N LYS A 20 -12.25 5.06 5.37
CA LYS A 20 -12.71 4.04 4.41
C LYS A 20 -11.55 3.33 3.73
N TRP A 21 -10.51 4.10 3.40
CA TRP A 21 -9.31 3.53 2.80
C TRP A 21 -8.58 2.62 3.78
N VAL A 22 -8.43 3.07 5.03
CA VAL A 22 -7.79 2.28 6.07
C VAL A 22 -8.54 0.96 6.28
N ASP A 23 -9.87 1.02 6.35
CA ASP A 23 -10.69 -0.18 6.50
C ASP A 23 -10.48 -1.14 5.33
N LYS A 24 -10.44 -0.59 4.13
CA LYS A 24 -10.23 -1.39 2.93
C LYS A 24 -8.88 -2.09 2.96
N VAL A 25 -7.83 -1.35 3.32
CA VAL A 25 -6.49 -1.93 3.40
C VAL A 25 -6.44 -3.04 4.45
N ASN A 26 -7.10 -2.83 5.58
CA ASN A 26 -7.14 -3.84 6.64
C ASN A 26 -7.81 -5.15 6.18
N LYS A 27 -8.74 -5.05 5.26
CA LYS A 27 -9.48 -6.21 4.76
C LYS A 27 -8.83 -6.88 3.56
N MET A 28 -7.82 -6.26 2.97
CA MET A 28 -7.14 -6.83 1.82
C MET A 28 -6.35 -8.07 2.20
N SER A 29 -6.31 -9.03 1.29
CA SER A 29 -5.44 -10.18 1.46
C SER A 29 -3.98 -9.74 1.34
N ASP A 30 -3.08 -10.56 1.85
CA ASP A 30 -1.65 -10.28 1.75
C ASP A 30 -1.23 -10.13 0.29
N LYS A 31 -1.77 -10.98 -0.56
CA LYS A 31 -1.46 -10.95 -1.99
C LYS A 31 -1.86 -9.63 -2.62
N GLN A 32 -3.04 -9.13 -2.25
CA GLN A 32 -3.52 -7.86 -2.78
C GLN A 32 -2.71 -6.68 -2.25
N VAL A 33 -2.37 -6.71 -0.97
CA VAL A 33 -1.52 -5.68 -0.38
C VAL A 33 -0.19 -5.61 -1.13
N TYR A 34 0.41 -6.76 -1.37
CA TYR A 34 1.67 -6.83 -2.10
C TYR A 34 1.54 -6.24 -3.50
N ALA A 35 0.50 -6.61 -4.22
CA ALA A 35 0.29 -6.14 -5.59
C ALA A 35 0.14 -4.62 -5.64
N ILE A 36 -0.67 -4.07 -4.74
CA ILE A 36 -0.89 -2.62 -4.71
C ILE A 36 0.38 -1.89 -4.29
N TYR A 37 1.07 -2.41 -3.28
CA TYR A 37 2.32 -1.82 -2.82
C TYR A 37 3.34 -1.75 -3.95
N MET A 38 3.51 -2.85 -4.69
CA MET A 38 4.48 -2.89 -5.78
C MET A 38 4.10 -1.92 -6.91
N ARG A 39 2.81 -1.81 -7.20
CA ARG A 39 2.36 -0.86 -8.23
C ARG A 39 2.70 0.57 -7.84
N MET A 40 2.54 0.91 -6.57
CA MET A 40 2.86 2.25 -6.10
C MET A 40 4.35 2.55 -6.18
N ILE A 41 5.17 1.57 -5.81
CA ILE A 41 6.62 1.73 -5.89
C ILE A 41 7.06 1.90 -7.35
N GLU A 42 6.54 1.07 -8.24
CA GLU A 42 6.87 1.16 -9.67
C GLU A 42 6.44 2.49 -10.26
N SER A 43 5.26 2.95 -9.89
CA SER A 43 4.73 4.22 -10.38
C SER A 43 5.64 5.37 -9.97
N ARG A 44 6.14 5.35 -8.75
CA ARG A 44 7.02 6.40 -8.26
C ARG A 44 8.36 6.38 -8.99
N HIS A 45 8.88 5.18 -9.27
CA HIS A 45 10.12 5.05 -10.04
C HIS A 45 9.93 5.53 -11.47
N SER A 46 8.81 5.19 -12.06
CA SER A 46 8.51 5.61 -13.44
C SER A 46 8.37 7.13 -13.54
N ALA A 47 7.76 7.74 -12.54
CA ALA A 47 7.55 9.19 -12.54
C ALA A 47 8.87 9.96 -12.42
N GLY A 48 9.91 9.31 -11.93
CA GLY A 48 11.21 9.94 -11.79
C GLY A 48 12.04 10.03 -13.05
N ASN A 49 11.56 9.42 -14.10
CA ASN A 49 12.33 9.41 -15.36
C ASN A 49 12.02 10.63 -16.21
#